data_70c6ff25cea04cfc373cbcd2f9ee6cd1
#
_entry.id   70c6ff25cea04cfc373cbcd2f9ee6cd1
#
_cell.length_a   1.000
_cell.length_b   1.000
_cell.length_c   1.000
_cell.angle_alpha   90.00
_cell.angle_beta   90.00
_cell.angle_gamma   90.00
#
_symmetry.space_group_name_H-M   'P 1'
#
loop_
_entity.id
_entity.type
_entity.pdbx_description
1 polymer ?
#
loop_
_entity_poly.entity_id
_entity_poly.type
_entity_poly.pdbx_seq_one_letter_code
_entity_poly.pdbx_strand_id
1 'polypeptide(L)'
;MEARRASSSASNITDVGTEGGISQVQTFMELIDRSKTDLVLIVDEVQHAPGSADGDHLLHALKAARDAINTRPATSGYFLFVGTGSHRARVQELSLKGNQAFNGAVTHEFPVLGLEFVEYVLEQVKPQLGVMAPSAGVTEAKFKKMGSRPEELMKALNVLRTLPQGANPDEHLPTIAQSFGAAAADIEFQKIEAFGPLAQAVFSRICSIGGNVKGVFTTDALNEYSAQIGRETTTQEVQNVIGLMTSANLLMRVKHGHYGVTDSMVEKAWGTRLKADTLLRPGAPTDPDASA
;
A
#
# COMPACT_ATOMS: atom_id res chain seq x y z
N MET A 1 25.50 -15.04 -16.22
CA MET A 1 24.59 -14.35 -17.14
C MET A 1 24.63 -12.88 -16.78
N GLU A 2 25.42 -12.07 -17.49
CA GLU A 2 25.58 -10.64 -17.22
C GLU A 2 24.36 -9.86 -17.71
N ALA A 3 23.61 -9.27 -16.80
CA ALA A 3 22.59 -8.31 -17.16
C ALA A 3 23.27 -7.00 -17.58
N ARG A 4 23.29 -6.71 -18.88
CA ARG A 4 23.70 -5.40 -19.40
C ARG A 4 22.67 -4.35 -18.92
N ARG A 5 23.04 -3.52 -17.95
CA ARG A 5 22.35 -2.28 -17.62
C ARG A 5 22.54 -1.33 -18.80
N ALA A 6 21.49 -1.11 -19.58
CA ALA A 6 21.39 0.03 -20.46
C ALA A 6 20.96 1.23 -19.59
N SER A 7 21.88 2.09 -19.20
CA SER A 7 21.57 3.41 -18.67
C SER A 7 21.14 4.29 -19.83
N SER A 8 19.84 4.40 -20.11
CA SER A 8 19.32 5.48 -20.93
C SER A 8 18.99 6.65 -20.02
N SER A 9 19.66 7.79 -20.24
CA SER A 9 19.26 9.08 -19.72
C SER A 9 17.77 9.32 -20.00
N ALA A 10 17.04 9.78 -18.98
CA ALA A 10 15.65 10.22 -19.11
C ALA A 10 15.57 11.47 -19.98
N SER A 11 15.61 11.29 -21.28
CA SER A 11 15.35 12.34 -22.27
C SER A 11 14.10 11.93 -23.07
N ASN A 12 12.99 12.57 -22.69
CA ASN A 12 11.80 12.82 -23.52
C ASN A 12 11.11 11.63 -24.16
N ILE A 13 10.38 10.84 -23.33
CA ILE A 13 9.32 9.93 -23.83
C ILE A 13 8.12 10.75 -24.35
N THR A 14 8.04 12.05 -24.08
CA THR A 14 6.93 12.93 -24.49
C THR A 14 6.97 13.37 -25.94
N ASP A 15 8.04 13.15 -26.67
CA ASP A 15 8.20 13.67 -28.04
C ASP A 15 7.96 12.63 -29.16
N VAL A 16 7.37 11.49 -28.86
CA VAL A 16 7.08 10.41 -29.83
C VAL A 16 5.62 10.49 -30.36
N GLY A 17 5.09 11.68 -30.52
CA GLY A 17 3.66 11.84 -30.85
C GLY A 17 3.23 12.74 -31.98
N THR A 18 4.11 13.56 -32.58
CA THR A 18 3.71 14.45 -33.69
C THR A 18 4.86 14.72 -34.63
N GLU A 19 4.69 14.32 -35.86
CA GLU A 19 5.54 14.47 -37.06
C GLU A 19 6.50 13.29 -37.35
N GLY A 20 5.98 12.27 -38.05
CA GLY A 20 6.81 11.27 -38.73
C GLY A 20 7.40 10.16 -37.84
N GLY A 21 7.00 10.09 -36.57
CA GLY A 21 7.47 9.10 -35.60
C GLY A 21 6.84 7.73 -35.83
N ILE A 22 7.67 6.70 -35.84
CA ILE A 22 7.26 5.29 -35.70
C ILE A 22 6.41 5.18 -34.45
N SER A 23 5.19 4.62 -34.55
CA SER A 23 4.32 4.46 -33.36
C SER A 23 5.02 3.60 -32.30
N GLN A 24 4.73 3.83 -31.01
CA GLN A 24 5.29 3.01 -29.91
C GLN A 24 5.07 1.51 -30.16
N VAL A 25 3.91 1.15 -30.69
CA VAL A 25 3.57 -0.23 -31.08
C VAL A 25 4.57 -0.76 -32.10
N GLN A 26 4.87 0.01 -33.14
CA GLN A 26 5.81 -0.39 -34.19
C GLN A 26 7.24 -0.50 -33.65
N THR A 27 7.68 0.42 -32.80
CA THR A 27 8.99 0.36 -32.15
C THR A 27 9.14 -0.91 -31.31
N PHE A 28 8.13 -1.27 -30.52
CA PHE A 28 8.15 -2.49 -29.70
C PHE A 28 8.12 -3.74 -30.57
N MET A 29 7.31 -3.75 -31.63
CA MET A 29 7.29 -4.85 -32.60
C MET A 29 8.65 -5.07 -33.25
N GLU A 30 9.29 -4.00 -33.74
CA GLU A 30 10.61 -4.09 -34.34
C GLU A 30 11.66 -4.59 -33.35
N LEU A 31 11.60 -4.14 -32.10
CA LEU A 31 12.53 -4.58 -31.07
C LEU A 31 12.38 -6.09 -30.80
N ILE A 32 11.15 -6.57 -30.63
CA ILE A 32 10.86 -7.99 -30.44
C ILE A 32 11.28 -8.82 -31.64
N ASP A 33 10.94 -8.37 -32.85
CA ASP A 33 11.23 -9.11 -34.09
C ASP A 33 12.74 -9.19 -34.36
N ARG A 34 13.51 -8.17 -33.97
CA ARG A 34 14.99 -8.17 -34.11
C ARG A 34 15.66 -9.03 -33.03
N SER A 35 15.19 -8.91 -31.78
CA SER A 35 15.81 -9.62 -30.65
C SER A 35 15.37 -11.08 -30.55
N LYS A 36 14.19 -11.41 -31.10
CA LYS A 36 13.49 -12.71 -30.95
C LYS A 36 13.33 -13.13 -29.48
N THR A 37 13.03 -12.13 -28.64
CA THR A 37 12.86 -12.29 -27.18
C THR A 37 11.64 -11.52 -26.73
N ASP A 38 11.14 -11.88 -25.56
CA ASP A 38 10.08 -11.12 -24.89
C ASP A 38 10.58 -9.73 -24.47
N LEU A 39 9.69 -8.75 -24.58
CA LEU A 39 9.89 -7.39 -24.06
C LEU A 39 9.10 -7.22 -22.78
N VAL A 40 9.79 -6.92 -21.68
CA VAL A 40 9.15 -6.61 -20.39
C VAL A 40 9.37 -5.13 -20.09
N LEU A 41 8.28 -4.38 -20.01
CA LEU A 41 8.28 -2.99 -19.56
C LEU A 41 7.79 -2.93 -18.11
N ILE A 42 8.66 -2.47 -17.20
CA ILE A 42 8.33 -2.26 -15.80
C ILE A 42 8.18 -0.76 -15.58
N VAL A 43 7.00 -0.33 -15.12
CA VAL A 43 6.73 1.07 -14.78
C VAL A 43 6.45 1.15 -13.29
N ASP A 44 7.34 1.84 -12.58
CA ASP A 44 7.17 2.09 -11.15
C ASP A 44 6.27 3.32 -10.92
N GLU A 45 5.56 3.31 -9.78
CA GLU A 45 4.60 4.36 -9.40
C GLU A 45 3.52 4.62 -10.49
N VAL A 46 3.05 3.54 -11.14
CA VAL A 46 2.09 3.58 -12.26
C VAL A 46 0.78 4.32 -11.92
N GLN A 47 0.42 4.41 -10.63
CA GLN A 47 -0.79 5.11 -10.18
C GLN A 47 -0.74 6.63 -10.37
N HIS A 48 0.40 7.20 -10.72
CA HIS A 48 0.51 8.61 -11.06
C HIS A 48 0.09 8.93 -12.49
N ALA A 49 0.13 7.94 -13.39
CA ALA A 49 -0.23 8.14 -14.80
C ALA A 49 -1.70 8.59 -14.99
N PRO A 50 -2.73 7.98 -14.34
CA PRO A 50 -4.13 8.40 -14.51
C PRO A 50 -4.45 9.80 -13.95
N GLY A 51 -3.47 10.51 -13.41
CA GLY A 51 -3.64 11.88 -12.91
C GLY A 51 -3.60 12.95 -14.01
N SER A 52 -3.27 12.58 -15.26
CA SER A 52 -3.18 13.48 -16.41
C SER A 52 -3.73 12.83 -17.67
N ALA A 53 -4.19 13.65 -18.61
CA ALA A 53 -4.67 13.18 -19.92
C ALA A 53 -3.57 12.42 -20.69
N ASP A 54 -2.33 12.89 -20.63
CA ASP A 54 -1.18 12.26 -21.30
C ASP A 54 -0.84 10.91 -20.67
N GLY A 55 -0.92 10.80 -19.34
CA GLY A 55 -0.71 9.54 -18.63
C GLY A 55 -1.79 8.49 -18.93
N ASP A 56 -3.05 8.90 -18.98
CA ASP A 56 -4.14 8.02 -19.40
C ASP A 56 -3.96 7.55 -20.85
N HIS A 57 -3.60 8.46 -21.76
CA HIS A 57 -3.30 8.11 -23.15
C HIS A 57 -2.12 7.13 -23.26
N LEU A 58 -1.06 7.34 -22.47
CA LEU A 58 0.09 6.44 -22.42
C LEU A 58 -0.32 5.02 -21.99
N LEU A 59 -1.10 4.89 -20.91
CA LEU A 59 -1.54 3.59 -20.42
C LEU A 59 -2.43 2.87 -21.44
N HIS A 60 -3.32 3.58 -22.12
CA HIS A 60 -4.14 3.02 -23.19
C HIS A 60 -3.31 2.63 -24.42
N ALA A 61 -2.29 3.42 -24.79
CA ALA A 61 -1.37 3.08 -25.86
C ALA A 61 -0.54 1.84 -25.53
N LEU A 62 -0.06 1.69 -24.29
CA LEU A 62 0.66 0.49 -23.84
C LEU A 62 -0.23 -0.75 -23.87
N LYS A 63 -1.50 -0.63 -23.49
CA LYS A 63 -2.48 -1.72 -23.64
C LYS A 63 -2.66 -2.10 -25.10
N ALA A 64 -2.89 -1.13 -25.96
CA ALA A 64 -3.07 -1.35 -27.40
C ALA A 64 -1.82 -2.02 -28.02
N ALA A 65 -0.62 -1.58 -27.62
CA ALA A 65 0.63 -2.18 -28.05
C ALA A 65 0.74 -3.65 -27.63
N ARG A 66 0.43 -3.95 -26.37
CA ARG A 66 0.41 -5.32 -25.86
C ARG A 66 -0.56 -6.21 -26.66
N ASP A 67 -1.77 -5.72 -26.84
CA ASP A 67 -2.80 -6.50 -27.54
C ASP A 67 -2.41 -6.72 -29.02
N ALA A 68 -1.91 -5.70 -29.69
CA ALA A 68 -1.47 -5.80 -31.08
C ALA A 68 -0.28 -6.77 -31.26
N ILE A 69 0.67 -6.76 -30.35
CA ILE A 69 1.87 -7.61 -30.42
C ILE A 69 1.51 -9.06 -30.07
N ASN A 70 0.82 -9.26 -28.95
CA ASN A 70 0.61 -10.59 -28.39
C ASN A 70 -0.45 -11.41 -29.13
N THR A 71 -1.30 -10.77 -29.93
CA THR A 71 -2.30 -11.46 -30.77
C THR A 71 -1.83 -11.69 -32.19
N ARG A 72 -0.62 -11.25 -32.57
CA ARG A 72 -0.07 -11.50 -33.91
C ARG A 72 0.13 -13.01 -34.16
N PRO A 73 -0.30 -13.54 -35.29
CA PRO A 73 0.13 -14.87 -35.75
C PRO A 73 1.67 -14.93 -35.83
N ALA A 74 2.27 -15.97 -35.29
CA ALA A 74 3.72 -16.20 -35.36
C ALA A 74 4.59 -15.03 -34.81
N THR A 75 4.18 -14.44 -33.68
CA THR A 75 5.03 -13.44 -32.99
C THR A 75 6.37 -14.05 -32.59
N SER A 76 7.44 -13.27 -32.72
CA SER A 76 8.81 -13.67 -32.33
C SER A 76 9.05 -13.61 -30.81
N GLY A 77 8.16 -12.96 -30.07
CA GLY A 77 8.17 -12.78 -28.62
C GLY A 77 6.94 -12.01 -28.19
N TYR A 78 6.76 -11.90 -26.87
CA TYR A 78 5.61 -11.24 -26.24
C TYR A 78 5.99 -9.89 -25.63
N PHE A 79 5.00 -8.98 -25.54
CA PHE A 79 5.14 -7.76 -24.76
C PHE A 79 4.40 -7.91 -23.43
N LEU A 80 5.15 -7.86 -22.34
CA LEU A 80 4.63 -7.83 -20.99
C LEU A 80 4.75 -6.43 -20.40
N PHE A 81 3.68 -5.99 -19.77
CA PHE A 81 3.67 -4.77 -18.96
C PHE A 81 3.49 -5.11 -17.49
N VAL A 82 4.37 -4.59 -16.64
CA VAL A 82 4.33 -4.73 -15.18
C VAL A 82 4.26 -3.33 -14.59
N GLY A 83 3.14 -3.00 -13.95
CA GLY A 83 2.98 -1.76 -13.19
C GLY A 83 3.17 -2.02 -11.70
N THR A 84 4.07 -1.26 -11.05
CA THR A 84 4.23 -1.27 -9.60
C THR A 84 3.79 0.06 -9.03
N GLY A 85 3.49 0.11 -7.72
CA GLY A 85 3.17 1.37 -7.05
C GLY A 85 2.90 1.21 -5.57
N SER A 86 3.23 2.25 -4.84
CA SER A 86 3.09 2.33 -3.38
C SER A 86 1.64 2.60 -2.92
N HIS A 87 0.83 3.23 -3.77
CA HIS A 87 -0.56 3.57 -3.47
C HIS A 87 -1.51 2.43 -3.85
N ARG A 88 -1.64 1.42 -2.99
CA ARG A 88 -2.39 0.17 -3.25
C ARG A 88 -3.79 0.42 -3.82
N ALA A 89 -4.56 1.34 -3.22
CA ALA A 89 -5.91 1.64 -3.65
C ALA A 89 -5.96 2.10 -5.13
N ARG A 90 -5.06 2.99 -5.53
CA ARG A 90 -5.02 3.50 -6.92
C ARG A 90 -4.51 2.46 -7.91
N VAL A 91 -3.47 1.70 -7.54
CA VAL A 91 -2.98 0.60 -8.39
C VAL A 91 -4.09 -0.41 -8.65
N GLN A 92 -4.84 -0.76 -7.63
CA GLN A 92 -5.95 -1.71 -7.75
C GLN A 92 -7.10 -1.16 -8.59
N GLU A 93 -7.38 0.14 -8.53
CA GLU A 93 -8.39 0.78 -9.39
C GLU A 93 -8.09 0.62 -10.88
N LEU A 94 -6.81 0.64 -11.30
CA LEU A 94 -6.39 0.43 -12.69
C LEU A 94 -6.84 -0.92 -13.26
N SER A 95 -6.95 -1.94 -12.42
CA SER A 95 -7.40 -3.29 -12.81
C SER A 95 -8.89 -3.53 -12.61
N LEU A 96 -9.56 -2.80 -11.70
CA LEU A 96 -10.95 -3.06 -11.31
C LEU A 96 -11.98 -2.16 -12.01
N LYS A 97 -11.60 -0.93 -12.40
CA LYS A 97 -12.55 -0.01 -13.04
C LYS A 97 -12.62 -0.28 -14.54
N GLY A 98 -13.85 -0.43 -15.07
CA GLY A 98 -14.10 -0.78 -16.46
C GLY A 98 -13.56 0.19 -17.51
N ASN A 99 -13.40 1.48 -17.13
CA ASN A 99 -12.85 2.52 -18.00
C ASN A 99 -11.32 2.66 -17.90
N GLN A 100 -10.66 1.83 -17.11
CA GLN A 100 -9.21 1.89 -16.96
C GLN A 100 -8.49 1.00 -18.00
N ALA A 101 -7.28 1.42 -18.37
CA ALA A 101 -6.47 0.76 -19.39
C ALA A 101 -6.20 -0.72 -19.06
N PHE A 102 -5.99 -1.05 -17.79
CA PHE A 102 -5.64 -2.39 -17.32
C PHE A 102 -6.80 -3.12 -16.65
N ASN A 103 -8.05 -2.76 -16.98
CA ASN A 103 -9.20 -3.53 -16.49
C ASN A 103 -9.04 -5.02 -16.81
N GLY A 104 -9.16 -5.86 -15.77
CA GLY A 104 -8.97 -7.30 -15.86
C GLY A 104 -7.51 -7.78 -15.79
N ALA A 105 -6.54 -6.89 -15.60
CA ALA A 105 -5.16 -7.29 -15.33
C ALA A 105 -5.05 -8.04 -14.00
N VAL A 106 -4.12 -8.99 -13.94
CA VAL A 106 -3.81 -9.72 -12.70
C VAL A 106 -3.10 -8.80 -11.74
N THR A 107 -3.61 -8.72 -10.52
CA THR A 107 -2.99 -7.95 -9.44
C THR A 107 -2.42 -8.88 -8.39
N HIS A 108 -1.19 -8.61 -7.98
CA HIS A 108 -0.53 -9.29 -6.88
C HIS A 108 -0.10 -8.28 -5.84
N GLU A 109 -0.32 -8.62 -4.58
CA GLU A 109 0.29 -7.90 -3.47
C GLU A 109 1.77 -8.27 -3.41
N PHE A 110 2.64 -7.27 -3.44
CA PHE A 110 4.07 -7.51 -3.26
C PHE A 110 4.30 -7.92 -1.79
N PRO A 111 5.00 -9.04 -1.54
CA PRO A 111 5.22 -9.51 -0.18
C PRO A 111 6.00 -8.45 0.61
N VAL A 112 5.55 -8.20 1.84
CA VAL A 112 6.26 -7.31 2.76
C VAL A 112 7.60 -7.91 3.15
N LEU A 113 8.57 -7.04 3.42
CA LEU A 113 9.89 -7.45 3.87
C LEU A 113 9.80 -8.21 5.21
N GLY A 114 10.55 -9.28 5.32
CA GLY A 114 10.56 -10.19 6.46
C GLY A 114 11.95 -10.40 7.05
N LEU A 115 12.18 -11.63 7.57
CA LEU A 115 13.40 -12.00 8.25
C LEU A 115 14.67 -11.81 7.41
N GLU A 116 14.65 -12.20 6.14
CA GLU A 116 15.81 -12.06 5.24
C GLU A 116 16.27 -10.60 5.10
N PHE A 117 15.32 -9.69 5.02
CA PHE A 117 15.63 -8.26 5.01
C PHE A 117 16.21 -7.79 6.34
N VAL A 118 15.64 -8.25 7.45
CA VAL A 118 16.13 -7.92 8.80
C VAL A 118 17.56 -8.41 9.00
N GLU A 119 17.84 -9.65 8.64
CA GLU A 119 19.18 -10.23 8.71
C GLU A 119 20.18 -9.44 7.87
N TYR A 120 19.80 -9.11 6.63
CA TYR A 120 20.62 -8.27 5.76
C TYR A 120 20.93 -6.92 6.40
N VAL A 121 19.90 -6.22 6.91
CA VAL A 121 20.09 -4.91 7.56
C VAL A 121 20.99 -5.02 8.79
N LEU A 122 20.75 -6.01 9.66
CA LEU A 122 21.57 -6.21 10.86
C LEU A 122 23.02 -6.47 10.51
N GLU A 123 23.30 -7.25 9.46
CA GLU A 123 24.66 -7.47 8.99
C GLU A 123 25.33 -6.18 8.51
N GLN A 124 24.60 -5.34 7.75
CA GLN A 124 25.12 -4.05 7.27
C GLN A 124 25.41 -3.05 8.40
N VAL A 125 24.58 -3.03 9.45
CA VAL A 125 24.73 -2.07 10.57
C VAL A 125 25.58 -2.62 11.73
N LYS A 126 25.90 -3.92 11.74
CA LYS A 126 26.70 -4.56 12.78
C LYS A 126 28.03 -3.86 13.06
N PRO A 127 28.81 -3.38 12.09
CA PRO A 127 30.04 -2.64 12.35
C PRO A 127 29.83 -1.37 13.19
N GLN A 128 28.63 -0.78 13.08
CA GLN A 128 28.27 0.48 13.77
C GLN A 128 27.61 0.22 15.14
N LEU A 129 26.85 -0.87 15.27
CA LEU A 129 26.12 -1.23 16.49
C LEU A 129 27.01 -2.04 17.46
N GLY A 130 27.93 -2.86 16.97
CA GLY A 130 28.75 -3.72 17.79
C GLY A 130 27.91 -4.65 18.70
N VAL A 131 28.14 -4.56 19.98
CA VAL A 131 27.40 -5.31 21.02
C VAL A 131 25.94 -4.86 21.17
N MET A 132 25.57 -3.71 20.62
CA MET A 132 24.22 -3.19 20.62
C MET A 132 23.36 -3.71 19.46
N ALA A 133 23.87 -4.64 18.65
CA ALA A 133 23.09 -5.28 17.60
C ALA A 133 22.08 -6.26 18.22
N PRO A 134 20.76 -6.04 18.03
CA PRO A 134 19.75 -6.95 18.55
C PRO A 134 19.74 -8.26 17.77
N SER A 135 19.12 -9.31 18.35
CA SER A 135 18.93 -10.58 17.66
C SER A 135 17.95 -10.45 16.48
N ALA A 136 18.18 -11.21 15.41
CA ALA A 136 17.34 -11.17 14.21
C ALA A 136 15.88 -11.54 14.50
N GLY A 137 15.64 -12.53 15.36
CA GLY A 137 14.27 -12.95 15.71
C GLY A 137 13.48 -11.88 16.48
N VAL A 138 14.11 -11.20 17.45
CA VAL A 138 13.45 -10.07 18.17
C VAL A 138 13.23 -8.93 17.20
N THR A 139 14.22 -8.61 16.38
CA THR A 139 14.12 -7.51 15.39
C THR A 139 13.02 -7.76 14.39
N GLU A 140 12.88 -8.96 13.84
CA GLU A 140 11.81 -9.31 12.90
C GLU A 140 10.42 -9.15 13.52
N ALA A 141 10.25 -9.70 14.74
CA ALA A 141 8.97 -9.57 15.46
C ALA A 141 8.57 -8.11 15.70
N LYS A 142 9.53 -7.22 15.95
CA LYS A 142 9.30 -5.78 16.14
C LYS A 142 9.16 -5.04 14.81
N PHE A 143 9.91 -5.41 13.79
CA PHE A 143 9.77 -4.90 12.43
C PHE A 143 8.35 -5.10 11.89
N LYS A 144 7.78 -6.30 12.06
CA LYS A 144 6.37 -6.57 11.74
C LYS A 144 5.39 -5.67 12.50
N LYS A 145 5.66 -5.36 13.77
CA LYS A 145 4.85 -4.42 14.56
C LYS A 145 4.95 -2.97 14.09
N MET A 146 6.06 -2.59 13.49
CA MET A 146 6.26 -1.29 12.83
C MET A 146 5.74 -1.25 11.38
N GLY A 147 4.93 -2.25 10.97
CA GLY A 147 4.35 -2.32 9.63
C GLY A 147 5.32 -2.79 8.54
N SER A 148 6.40 -3.47 8.89
CA SER A 148 7.48 -3.88 7.96
C SER A 148 8.05 -2.69 7.17
N ARG A 149 8.17 -1.54 7.81
CA ARG A 149 8.68 -0.29 7.21
C ARG A 149 10.19 -0.16 7.45
N PRO A 150 11.03 -0.22 6.40
CA PRO A 150 12.49 -0.13 6.53
C PRO A 150 12.97 1.11 7.26
N GLU A 151 12.34 2.26 6.99
CA GLU A 151 12.67 3.52 7.63
C GLU A 151 12.51 3.47 9.16
N GLU A 152 11.40 2.89 9.65
CA GLU A 152 11.12 2.78 11.08
C GLU A 152 12.11 1.81 11.76
N LEU A 153 12.50 0.73 11.07
CA LEU A 153 13.55 -0.16 11.55
C LEU A 153 14.87 0.58 11.70
N MET A 154 15.28 1.35 10.68
CA MET A 154 16.53 2.11 10.74
C MET A 154 16.53 3.16 11.86
N LYS A 155 15.43 3.85 12.07
CA LYS A 155 15.25 4.77 13.22
C LYS A 155 15.41 4.03 14.54
N ALA A 156 14.76 2.88 14.71
CA ALA A 156 14.84 2.09 15.93
C ALA A 156 16.27 1.60 16.21
N LEU A 157 16.98 1.11 15.20
CA LEU A 157 18.37 0.69 15.32
C LEU A 157 19.30 1.88 15.67
N ASN A 158 19.04 3.06 15.12
CA ASN A 158 19.79 4.26 15.48
C ASN A 158 19.58 4.67 16.94
N VAL A 159 18.37 4.53 17.49
CA VAL A 159 18.11 4.79 18.92
C VAL A 159 18.88 3.79 19.79
N LEU A 160 18.97 2.52 19.43
CA LEU A 160 19.77 1.54 20.18
C LEU A 160 21.24 1.96 20.35
N ARG A 161 21.81 2.67 19.36
CA ARG A 161 23.20 3.17 19.43
C ARG A 161 23.41 4.21 20.52
N THR A 162 22.34 4.88 20.97
CA THR A 162 22.41 5.93 21.99
C THR A 162 22.22 5.41 23.41
N LEU A 163 21.92 4.12 23.56
CA LEU A 163 21.75 3.50 24.87
C LEU A 163 23.08 3.41 25.64
N PRO A 164 23.04 3.40 26.99
CA PRO A 164 24.23 3.22 27.81
C PRO A 164 24.94 1.89 27.52
N GLN A 165 26.26 1.87 27.71
CA GLN A 165 27.04 0.63 27.63
C GLN A 165 26.51 -0.43 28.61
N GLY A 166 26.32 -1.65 28.12
CA GLY A 166 25.79 -2.77 28.90
C GLY A 166 24.27 -2.91 28.85
N ALA A 167 23.54 -1.99 28.21
CA ALA A 167 22.12 -2.18 27.95
C ALA A 167 21.90 -3.38 26.99
N ASN A 168 20.86 -4.18 27.27
CA ASN A 168 20.48 -5.28 26.40
C ASN A 168 19.59 -4.77 25.24
N PRO A 169 20.06 -4.81 23.97
CA PRO A 169 19.29 -4.29 22.85
C PRO A 169 17.97 -5.03 22.64
N ASP A 170 17.91 -6.34 22.91
CA ASP A 170 16.69 -7.13 22.77
C ASP A 170 15.59 -6.76 23.78
N GLU A 171 15.96 -6.24 24.94
CA GLU A 171 15.02 -5.75 25.95
C GLU A 171 14.49 -4.33 25.63
N HIS A 172 15.32 -3.49 25.02
CA HIS A 172 14.96 -2.11 24.70
C HIS A 172 14.24 -1.96 23.38
N LEU A 173 14.58 -2.76 22.36
CA LEU A 173 13.97 -2.69 21.03
C LEU A 173 12.44 -2.79 21.05
N PRO A 174 11.78 -3.63 21.88
CA PRO A 174 10.33 -3.67 21.98
C PRO A 174 9.66 -2.33 22.26
N THR A 175 10.17 -1.59 23.25
CA THR A 175 9.63 -0.28 23.64
C THR A 175 9.89 0.77 22.56
N ILE A 176 11.09 0.77 21.97
CA ILE A 176 11.46 1.67 20.87
C ILE A 176 10.56 1.42 19.67
N ALA A 177 10.39 0.15 19.26
CA ALA A 177 9.53 -0.22 18.15
C ALA A 177 8.06 0.14 18.38
N GLN A 178 7.58 0.02 19.60
CA GLN A 178 6.22 0.43 19.98
C GLN A 178 6.03 1.94 19.80
N SER A 179 7.00 2.76 20.23
CA SER A 179 6.93 4.22 20.03
C SER A 179 6.87 4.61 18.57
N PHE A 180 7.71 4.01 17.73
CA PHE A 180 7.71 4.30 16.30
C PHE A 180 6.45 3.80 15.60
N GLY A 181 5.97 2.60 15.94
CA GLY A 181 4.72 2.07 15.42
C GLY A 181 3.51 2.94 15.79
N ALA A 182 3.44 3.41 17.04
CA ALA A 182 2.39 4.33 17.49
C ALA A 182 2.45 5.66 16.73
N ALA A 183 3.63 6.28 16.65
CA ALA A 183 3.81 7.54 15.93
C ALA A 183 3.44 7.44 14.44
N ALA A 184 3.79 6.32 13.79
CA ALA A 184 3.40 6.08 12.40
C ALA A 184 1.89 5.89 12.23
N ALA A 185 1.22 5.23 13.19
CA ALA A 185 -0.24 5.08 13.19
C ALA A 185 -0.95 6.42 13.45
N ASP A 186 -0.43 7.25 14.34
CA ASP A 186 -1.02 8.55 14.68
C ASP A 186 -1.07 9.49 13.46
N ILE A 187 -0.10 9.43 12.57
CA ILE A 187 -0.11 10.21 11.31
C ILE A 187 -1.33 9.82 10.47
N GLU A 188 -1.61 8.54 10.35
CA GLU A 188 -2.77 8.06 9.59
C GLU A 188 -4.09 8.37 10.31
N PHE A 189 -4.11 8.31 11.64
CA PHE A 189 -5.28 8.69 12.45
C PHE A 189 -5.64 10.15 12.27
N GLN A 190 -4.66 11.05 12.25
CA GLN A 190 -4.89 12.48 11.99
C GLN A 190 -5.54 12.71 10.61
N LYS A 191 -5.16 11.94 9.58
CA LYS A 191 -5.82 12.02 8.26
C LYS A 191 -7.29 11.60 8.34
N ILE A 192 -7.61 10.51 9.07
CA ILE A 192 -8.98 10.03 9.24
C ILE A 192 -9.80 11.06 10.02
N GLU A 193 -9.23 11.62 11.08
CA GLU A 193 -9.88 12.64 11.91
C GLU A 193 -10.16 13.93 11.13
N ALA A 194 -9.24 14.33 10.25
CA ALA A 194 -9.40 15.50 9.38
C ALA A 194 -10.58 15.37 8.39
N PHE A 195 -10.97 14.14 8.02
CA PHE A 195 -12.16 13.91 7.20
C PHE A 195 -13.48 13.97 7.99
N GLY A 196 -13.41 14.13 9.30
CA GLY A 196 -14.54 14.37 10.18
C GLY A 196 -15.18 13.12 10.79
N PRO A 197 -16.23 13.31 11.62
CA PRO A 197 -16.83 12.24 12.43
C PRO A 197 -17.39 11.08 11.60
N LEU A 198 -17.96 11.34 10.44
CA LEU A 198 -18.49 10.29 9.56
C LEU A 198 -17.36 9.39 9.02
N ALA A 199 -16.21 9.96 8.69
CA ALA A 199 -15.04 9.19 8.25
C ALA A 199 -14.56 8.26 9.36
N GLN A 200 -14.49 8.76 10.60
CA GLN A 200 -14.12 7.97 11.77
C GLN A 200 -15.11 6.82 12.00
N ALA A 201 -16.42 7.07 11.90
CA ALA A 201 -17.46 6.06 12.05
C ALA A 201 -17.34 4.95 10.99
N VAL A 202 -17.20 5.34 9.71
CA VAL A 202 -17.03 4.40 8.59
C VAL A 202 -15.74 3.58 8.73
N PHE A 203 -14.63 4.23 9.06
CA PHE A 203 -13.35 3.57 9.25
C PHE A 203 -13.37 2.61 10.42
N SER A 204 -13.99 3.02 11.55
CA SER A 204 -14.16 2.19 12.75
C SER A 204 -14.97 0.93 12.47
N ARG A 205 -16.05 1.04 11.70
CA ARG A 205 -16.82 -0.11 11.28
C ARG A 205 -16.01 -1.09 10.43
N ILE A 206 -15.24 -0.57 9.47
CA ILE A 206 -14.39 -1.42 8.61
C ILE A 206 -13.33 -2.13 9.46
N CYS A 207 -12.66 -1.42 10.38
CA CYS A 207 -11.66 -2.01 11.27
C CYS A 207 -12.25 -3.04 12.24
N SER A 208 -13.46 -2.81 12.77
CA SER A 208 -14.07 -3.75 13.73
C SER A 208 -14.53 -5.05 13.08
N ILE A 209 -14.99 -5.02 11.82
CA ILE A 209 -15.31 -6.23 11.05
C ILE A 209 -14.04 -6.92 10.57
N GLY A 210 -13.06 -6.15 10.13
CA GLY A 210 -11.78 -6.62 9.62
C GLY A 210 -11.82 -7.21 8.21
N GLY A 211 -10.67 -7.24 7.55
CA GLY A 211 -10.52 -7.83 6.22
C GLY A 211 -11.33 -7.13 5.12
N ASN A 212 -12.11 -7.91 4.35
CA ASN A 212 -12.85 -7.41 3.19
C ASN A 212 -14.32 -7.16 3.52
N VAL A 213 -14.66 -5.96 3.94
CA VAL A 213 -15.98 -5.58 4.44
C VAL A 213 -16.96 -5.30 3.30
N LYS A 214 -18.09 -6.02 3.32
CA LYS A 214 -19.26 -5.78 2.47
C LYS A 214 -20.31 -4.99 3.23
N GLY A 215 -21.16 -4.26 2.50
CA GLY A 215 -22.36 -3.66 3.09
C GLY A 215 -22.12 -2.35 3.82
N VAL A 216 -21.09 -1.60 3.47
CA VAL A 216 -20.82 -0.27 4.04
C VAL A 216 -21.89 0.79 3.70
N PHE A 217 -22.79 0.48 2.78
CA PHE A 217 -23.90 1.35 2.32
C PHE A 217 -25.28 0.78 2.66
N THR A 218 -25.37 -0.28 3.45
CA THR A 218 -26.67 -0.85 3.85
C THR A 218 -27.39 0.08 4.82
N THR A 219 -28.72 -0.05 4.90
CA THR A 219 -29.52 0.70 5.87
C THR A 219 -29.01 0.53 7.30
N ASP A 220 -28.64 -0.69 7.69
CA ASP A 220 -28.09 -0.95 9.02
C ASP A 220 -26.77 -0.19 9.26
N ALA A 221 -25.88 -0.16 8.26
CA ALA A 221 -24.65 0.61 8.35
C ALA A 221 -24.91 2.12 8.46
N LEU A 222 -25.85 2.64 7.67
CA LEU A 222 -26.24 4.07 7.74
C LEU A 222 -26.84 4.42 9.10
N ASN A 223 -27.68 3.55 9.67
CA ASN A 223 -28.24 3.75 11.00
C ASN A 223 -27.16 3.75 12.08
N GLU A 224 -26.19 2.82 11.98
CA GLU A 224 -25.03 2.78 12.89
C GLU A 224 -24.19 4.06 12.81
N TYR A 225 -23.87 4.54 11.61
CA TYR A 225 -23.14 5.80 11.44
C TYR A 225 -23.94 6.99 11.99
N SER A 226 -25.23 7.03 11.72
CA SER A 226 -26.12 8.10 12.19
C SER A 226 -26.17 8.15 13.71
N ALA A 227 -26.24 7.01 14.37
CA ALA A 227 -26.21 6.90 15.83
C ALA A 227 -24.85 7.37 16.41
N GLN A 228 -23.74 7.03 15.76
CA GLN A 228 -22.41 7.43 16.23
C GLN A 228 -22.17 8.93 16.10
N ILE A 229 -22.65 9.57 15.04
CA ILE A 229 -22.41 11.00 14.77
C ILE A 229 -23.55 11.92 15.28
N GLY A 230 -24.65 11.35 15.77
CA GLY A 230 -25.79 12.09 16.32
C GLY A 230 -26.66 12.82 15.29
N ARG A 231 -26.58 12.43 14.01
CA ARG A 231 -27.43 12.96 12.92
C ARG A 231 -27.68 11.94 11.83
N GLU A 232 -28.72 12.13 11.05
CA GLU A 232 -28.98 11.29 9.88
C GLU A 232 -27.84 11.33 8.87
N THR A 233 -27.54 10.19 8.29
CA THR A 233 -26.45 9.98 7.32
C THR A 233 -26.99 9.37 6.04
N THR A 234 -26.61 9.94 4.92
CA THR A 234 -27.02 9.48 3.59
C THR A 234 -25.97 8.60 2.93
N THR A 235 -26.41 7.73 2.01
CA THR A 235 -25.51 6.92 1.18
C THR A 235 -24.48 7.79 0.42
N GLN A 236 -24.90 8.97 -0.06
CA GLN A 236 -24.02 9.87 -0.80
C GLN A 236 -22.89 10.42 0.08
N GLU A 237 -23.18 10.78 1.33
CA GLU A 237 -22.15 11.23 2.27
C GLU A 237 -21.13 10.13 2.55
N VAL A 238 -21.60 8.90 2.76
CA VAL A 238 -20.71 7.73 2.97
C VAL A 238 -19.85 7.46 1.72
N GLN A 239 -20.41 7.56 0.51
CA GLN A 239 -19.65 7.43 -0.74
C GLN A 239 -18.54 8.49 -0.85
N ASN A 240 -18.87 9.74 -0.52
CA ASN A 240 -17.89 10.84 -0.55
C ASN A 240 -16.75 10.59 0.43
N VAL A 241 -17.06 10.19 1.65
CA VAL A 241 -16.07 9.89 2.70
C VAL A 241 -15.18 8.70 2.31
N ILE A 242 -15.76 7.62 1.78
CA ILE A 242 -14.98 6.49 1.27
C ILE A 242 -14.08 6.92 0.10
N GLY A 243 -14.58 7.78 -0.78
CA GLY A 243 -13.78 8.35 -1.87
C GLY A 243 -12.56 9.13 -1.36
N LEU A 244 -12.75 9.99 -0.34
CA LEU A 244 -11.66 10.74 0.31
C LEU A 244 -10.64 9.79 0.95
N MET A 245 -11.09 8.80 1.72
CA MET A 245 -10.21 7.82 2.37
C MET A 245 -9.47 6.94 1.35
N THR A 246 -10.11 6.59 0.24
CA THR A 246 -9.45 5.84 -0.85
C THR A 246 -8.38 6.70 -1.52
N SER A 247 -8.68 7.96 -1.79
CA SER A 247 -7.71 8.90 -2.37
C SER A 247 -6.52 9.17 -1.44
N ALA A 248 -6.71 9.08 -0.13
CA ALA A 248 -5.67 9.19 0.88
C ALA A 248 -4.94 7.86 1.19
N ASN A 249 -5.22 6.78 0.45
CA ASN A 249 -4.66 5.45 0.65
C ASN A 249 -4.95 4.82 2.03
N LEU A 250 -6.04 5.23 2.69
CA LEU A 250 -6.49 4.66 3.96
C LEU A 250 -7.38 3.44 3.76
N LEU A 251 -8.25 3.51 2.75
CA LEU A 251 -9.11 2.40 2.33
C LEU A 251 -8.82 2.02 0.88
N MET A 252 -9.05 0.77 0.55
CA MET A 252 -9.03 0.29 -0.83
C MET A 252 -10.29 -0.51 -1.14
N ARG A 253 -10.71 -0.45 -2.40
CA ARG A 253 -11.77 -1.30 -2.93
C ARG A 253 -11.17 -2.64 -3.33
N VAL A 254 -11.42 -3.69 -2.58
CA VAL A 254 -10.87 -5.04 -2.84
C VAL A 254 -11.57 -5.72 -4.00
N LYS A 255 -12.88 -5.58 -4.08
CA LYS A 255 -13.75 -5.99 -5.19
C LYS A 255 -15.03 -5.16 -5.16
N HIS A 256 -15.92 -5.40 -6.10
CA HIS A 256 -17.18 -4.65 -6.16
C HIS A 256 -17.95 -4.71 -4.83
N GLY A 257 -18.21 -3.55 -4.23
CA GLY A 257 -18.94 -3.40 -2.96
C GLY A 257 -18.20 -3.89 -1.70
N HIS A 258 -16.89 -4.21 -1.80
CA HIS A 258 -16.07 -4.64 -0.67
C HIS A 258 -14.90 -3.69 -0.47
N TYR A 259 -14.70 -3.29 0.75
CA TYR A 259 -13.65 -2.35 1.16
C TYR A 259 -12.80 -2.95 2.27
N GLY A 260 -11.52 -2.58 2.29
CA GLY A 260 -10.58 -2.98 3.33
C GLY A 260 -9.63 -1.83 3.64
N VAL A 261 -9.00 -1.91 4.80
CA VAL A 261 -7.94 -0.97 5.18
C VAL A 261 -6.69 -1.28 4.37
N THR A 262 -6.02 -0.25 3.87
CA THR A 262 -4.85 -0.41 3.01
C THR A 262 -3.64 -0.94 3.79
N ASP A 263 -3.46 -0.48 5.03
CA ASP A 263 -2.36 -0.85 5.91
C ASP A 263 -2.87 -1.63 7.12
N SER A 264 -2.48 -2.89 7.24
CA SER A 264 -2.89 -3.77 8.34
C SER A 264 -2.37 -3.32 9.72
N MET A 265 -1.27 -2.56 9.76
CA MET A 265 -0.78 -1.97 11.02
C MET A 265 -1.73 -0.88 11.50
N VAL A 266 -2.17 0.00 10.61
CA VAL A 266 -3.15 1.06 10.91
C VAL A 266 -4.49 0.45 11.35
N GLU A 267 -4.95 -0.60 10.66
CA GLU A 267 -6.16 -1.33 11.03
C GLU A 267 -6.11 -1.86 12.46
N LYS A 268 -5.02 -2.55 12.82
CA LYS A 268 -4.81 -3.11 14.17
C LYS A 268 -4.69 -2.02 15.23
N ALA A 269 -3.94 -0.96 14.95
CA ALA A 269 -3.74 0.15 15.88
C ALA A 269 -5.05 0.89 16.13
N TRP A 270 -5.87 1.15 15.09
CA TRP A 270 -7.21 1.74 15.24
C TRP A 270 -8.14 0.84 16.05
N GLY A 271 -8.15 -0.46 15.78
CA GLY A 271 -8.93 -1.43 16.55
C GLY A 271 -8.54 -1.46 18.03
N THR A 272 -7.25 -1.30 18.36
CA THR A 272 -6.79 -1.21 19.75
C THR A 272 -7.27 0.09 20.41
N ARG A 273 -7.22 1.20 19.70
CA ARG A 273 -7.77 2.51 20.18
C ARG A 273 -9.27 2.40 20.47
N LEU A 274 -10.05 1.81 19.57
CA LEU A 274 -11.50 1.63 19.77
C LEU A 274 -11.82 0.81 21.03
N LYS A 275 -11.05 -0.24 21.31
CA LYS A 275 -11.22 -1.04 22.53
C LYS A 275 -10.91 -0.23 23.79
N ALA A 276 -9.83 0.56 23.75
CA ALA A 276 -9.47 1.44 24.87
C ALA A 276 -10.56 2.49 25.14
N ASP A 277 -11.09 3.11 24.09
CA ASP A 277 -12.16 4.12 24.20
C ASP A 277 -13.46 3.51 24.75
N THR A 278 -13.74 2.24 24.41
CA THR A 278 -14.91 1.51 24.92
C THR A 278 -14.76 1.22 26.43
N LEU A 279 -13.56 0.84 26.88
CA LEU A 279 -13.28 0.59 28.30
C LEU A 279 -13.32 1.85 29.16
N LEU A 280 -13.00 3.00 28.58
CA LEU A 280 -12.99 4.30 29.28
C LEU A 280 -14.37 4.97 29.37
N ARG A 281 -15.40 4.44 28.68
CA ARG A 281 -16.77 4.97 28.75
C ARG A 281 -17.39 4.58 30.08
N PRO A 282 -17.95 5.53 30.90
CA PRO A 282 -18.68 5.21 32.12
C PRO A 282 -19.88 4.34 31.79
N GLY A 283 -19.92 3.11 32.34
CA GLY A 283 -21.00 2.15 32.14
C GLY A 283 -20.66 0.96 31.25
N ALA A 284 -19.40 0.76 30.84
CA ALA A 284 -18.99 -0.49 30.19
C ALA A 284 -19.14 -1.67 31.18
N PRO A 285 -19.72 -2.82 30.76
CA PRO A 285 -19.76 -4.00 31.59
C PRO A 285 -18.34 -4.45 31.92
N THR A 286 -18.03 -4.56 33.21
CA THR A 286 -16.78 -5.18 33.67
C THR A 286 -16.83 -6.64 33.28
N ASP A 287 -15.91 -7.07 32.44
CA ASP A 287 -15.75 -8.47 32.03
C ASP A 287 -15.46 -9.31 33.30
N PRO A 288 -16.33 -10.26 33.72
CA PRO A 288 -16.14 -11.02 34.95
C PRO A 288 -15.02 -12.07 34.87
N ASP A 289 -14.40 -12.29 33.70
CA ASP A 289 -13.39 -13.32 33.49
C ASP A 289 -11.93 -12.83 33.46
N ALA A 290 -11.65 -11.60 33.86
CA ALA A 290 -10.28 -11.06 33.88
C ALA A 290 -9.47 -11.42 35.16
N SER A 291 -9.96 -12.39 35.97
CA SER A 291 -9.28 -12.86 37.19
C SER A 291 -9.38 -14.38 37.32
N ALA A 292 -8.66 -15.08 36.47
CA ALA A 292 -8.30 -16.48 36.66
C ALA A 292 -6.94 -16.78 36.04
#